data_ee22af887422e483c37c34d04186f757
#
_entry.id   ee22af887422e483c37c34d04186f757
#
_cell.length_a   1.000
_cell.length_b   1.000
_cell.length_c   1.000
_cell.angle_alpha   90.00
_cell.angle_beta   90.00
_cell.angle_gamma   90.00
#
_symmetry.space_group_name_H-M   'P 1'
#
loop_
_entity.id
_entity.type
_entity.pdbx_description
1 polymer ?
#
loop_
_entity_poly.entity_id
_entity_poly.type
_entity_poly.pdbx_seq_one_letter_code
_entity_poly.pdbx_strand_id
1 'polypeptide(L)'
;MNKEQFTFYIDESCHLEHDHFPVMCIGYIKVPKEQTEEMKQCIKAIKRGHNILHEIKWNTISNTHIDMYKELIDYFFDSNMEFRCILVKYKDRLDNLSFNNGEHDNFYYKMIYYLLVNPYTNPSAMNNYRVFLDIKDTKGRAKLNKIQEVFSNKFHGKSPFLSFQHIRSHESQFIQLADFFIGAVTYKARGLHLKKDGSLAKKELINYIEMKSGYVL
;
A
#
# COMPACT_ATOMS: atom_id res chain seq x y z
N MET A 1 12.91 7.58 27.12
CA MET A 1 13.14 7.56 25.66
C MET A 1 11.87 8.02 24.98
N ASN A 2 11.94 8.97 24.06
CA ASN A 2 10.79 9.39 23.28
C ASN A 2 10.43 8.25 22.32
N LYS A 3 9.13 7.90 22.26
CA LYS A 3 8.62 6.91 21.30
C LYS A 3 8.70 7.49 19.90
N GLU A 4 9.33 6.78 18.97
CA GLU A 4 9.26 7.14 17.56
C GLU A 4 7.83 6.98 17.05
N GLN A 5 7.43 7.86 16.15
CA GLN A 5 6.10 7.84 15.56
C GLN A 5 6.21 7.62 14.05
N PHE A 6 5.38 6.69 13.57
CA PHE A 6 5.29 6.37 12.15
C PHE A 6 3.85 6.45 11.66
N THR A 7 3.71 6.68 10.39
CA THR A 7 2.40 6.65 9.72
C THR A 7 2.42 5.62 8.61
N PHE A 8 1.44 4.72 8.60
CA PHE A 8 1.17 3.78 7.53
C PHE A 8 0.10 4.35 6.59
N TYR A 9 0.36 4.31 5.31
CA TYR A 9 -0.56 4.68 4.24
C TYR A 9 -0.85 3.44 3.42
N ILE A 10 -2.07 2.89 3.57
CA ILE A 10 -2.48 1.60 3.02
C ILE A 10 -3.38 1.80 1.82
N ASP A 11 -3.09 1.08 0.74
CA ASP A 11 -3.97 0.92 -0.41
C ASP A 11 -4.06 -0.55 -0.82
N GLU A 12 -5.04 -0.89 -1.66
CA GLU A 12 -5.24 -2.24 -2.17
C GLU A 12 -5.57 -2.24 -3.66
N SER A 13 -5.20 -3.34 -4.31
CA SER A 13 -5.48 -3.60 -5.73
C SER A 13 -6.17 -4.94 -5.90
N CYS A 14 -7.16 -4.98 -6.80
CA CYS A 14 -7.95 -6.18 -7.11
C CYS A 14 -8.63 -6.77 -5.85
N HIS A 15 -9.15 -5.92 -4.96
CA HIS A 15 -9.69 -6.32 -3.67
C HIS A 15 -11.14 -6.83 -3.73
N LEU A 16 -11.90 -6.53 -4.79
CA LEU A 16 -13.29 -6.93 -4.90
C LEU A 16 -13.41 -8.45 -5.10
N GLU A 17 -14.39 -9.07 -4.45
CA GLU A 17 -14.61 -10.52 -4.50
C GLU A 17 -14.88 -11.01 -5.93
N HIS A 18 -15.62 -10.23 -6.71
CA HIS A 18 -16.09 -10.59 -8.05
C HIS A 18 -15.47 -9.76 -9.18
N ASP A 19 -14.24 -9.24 -9.00
CA ASP A 19 -13.53 -8.50 -10.05
C ASP A 19 -12.86 -9.40 -11.11
N HIS A 20 -13.05 -10.71 -11.00
CA HIS A 20 -12.51 -11.74 -11.90
C HIS A 20 -10.97 -11.80 -11.97
N PHE A 21 -10.26 -11.17 -11.02
CA PHE A 21 -8.82 -11.29 -10.92
C PHE A 21 -8.43 -12.35 -9.89
N PRO A 22 -7.53 -13.29 -10.26
CA PRO A 22 -7.11 -14.37 -9.35
C PRO A 22 -6.16 -13.91 -8.26
N VAL A 23 -5.78 -12.61 -8.25
CA VAL A 23 -4.85 -12.04 -7.29
C VAL A 23 -5.46 -10.81 -6.61
N MET A 24 -5.06 -10.58 -5.37
CA MET A 24 -5.29 -9.36 -4.62
C MET A 24 -3.97 -8.93 -3.99
N CYS A 25 -3.69 -7.65 -3.96
CA CYS A 25 -2.55 -7.10 -3.25
C CYS A 25 -3.01 -5.99 -2.32
N ILE A 26 -2.56 -6.03 -1.08
CA ILE A 26 -2.72 -4.95 -0.11
C ILE A 26 -1.35 -4.56 0.41
N GLY A 27 -1.05 -3.27 0.46
CA GLY A 27 0.27 -2.82 0.85
C GLY A 27 0.26 -1.43 1.50
N TYR A 28 1.38 -1.07 2.10
CA TYR A 28 1.56 0.23 2.71
C TYR A 28 2.85 0.91 2.31
N ILE A 29 2.83 2.23 2.38
CA ILE A 29 4.02 3.05 2.58
C ILE A 29 4.06 3.46 4.05
N LYS A 30 5.16 3.15 4.75
CA LYS A 30 5.43 3.58 6.12
C LYS A 30 6.36 4.78 6.08
N VAL A 31 6.02 5.83 6.83
CA VAL A 31 6.73 7.11 6.83
C VAL A 31 7.03 7.52 8.27
N PRO A 32 8.27 7.95 8.61
CA PRO A 32 8.54 8.60 9.88
C PRO A 32 7.72 9.89 10.00
N LYS A 33 7.00 10.06 11.11
CA LYS A 33 6.08 11.20 11.29
C LYS A 33 6.79 12.56 11.14
N GLU A 34 8.00 12.66 11.68
CA GLU A 34 8.78 13.91 11.67
C GLU A 34 9.21 14.33 10.26
N GLN A 35 9.35 13.36 9.33
CA GLN A 35 9.78 13.60 7.95
C GLN A 35 8.59 13.67 6.96
N THR A 36 7.36 13.50 7.45
CA THR A 36 6.17 13.36 6.58
C THR A 36 5.98 14.57 5.65
N GLU A 37 6.12 15.80 6.18
CA GLU A 37 5.86 16.99 5.36
C GLU A 37 7.02 17.24 4.37
N GLU A 38 8.25 17.04 4.77
CA GLU A 38 9.42 17.12 3.89
C GLU A 38 9.30 16.14 2.72
N MET A 39 9.07 14.85 3.02
CA MET A 39 8.89 13.81 2.00
C MET A 39 7.75 14.11 1.04
N LYS A 40 6.63 14.62 1.55
CA LYS A 40 5.49 15.04 0.73
C LYS A 40 5.87 16.18 -0.22
N GLN A 41 6.65 17.16 0.23
CA GLN A 41 7.10 18.26 -0.61
C GLN A 41 8.10 17.79 -1.68
N CYS A 42 9.01 16.86 -1.35
CA CYS A 42 9.91 16.26 -2.32
C CYS A 42 9.15 15.52 -3.44
N ILE A 43 8.17 14.67 -3.09
CA ILE A 43 7.33 13.99 -4.09
C ILE A 43 6.59 15.00 -5.00
N LYS A 44 6.05 16.08 -4.40
CA LYS A 44 5.41 17.14 -5.17
C LYS A 44 6.40 17.89 -6.08
N ALA A 45 7.64 18.10 -5.62
CA ALA A 45 8.69 18.75 -6.40
C ALA A 45 9.08 17.91 -7.61
N ILE A 46 9.29 16.59 -7.44
CA ILE A 46 9.53 15.66 -8.54
C ILE A 46 8.42 15.75 -9.58
N LYS A 47 7.15 15.64 -9.17
CA LYS A 47 6.00 15.76 -10.08
C LYS A 47 6.00 17.08 -10.87
N ARG A 48 6.26 18.20 -10.18
CA ARG A 48 6.31 19.53 -10.81
C ARG A 48 7.47 19.66 -11.80
N GLY A 49 8.63 19.09 -11.47
CA GLY A 49 9.81 19.08 -12.36
C GLY A 49 9.51 18.42 -13.71
N HIS A 50 8.61 17.44 -13.71
CA HIS A 50 8.13 16.77 -14.93
C HIS A 50 6.80 17.32 -15.47
N ASN A 51 6.32 18.45 -14.98
CA ASN A 51 5.03 19.06 -15.36
C ASN A 51 3.81 18.15 -15.14
N ILE A 52 3.84 17.29 -14.12
CA ILE A 52 2.78 16.34 -13.81
C ILE A 52 2.00 16.84 -12.58
N LEU A 53 0.72 17.18 -12.79
CA LEU A 53 -0.18 17.69 -11.75
C LEU A 53 -1.19 16.63 -11.27
N HIS A 54 -1.45 15.61 -12.10
CA HIS A 54 -2.40 14.55 -11.76
C HIS A 54 -1.85 13.59 -10.70
N GLU A 55 -2.70 12.71 -10.18
CA GLU A 55 -2.31 11.68 -9.22
C GLU A 55 -1.33 10.66 -9.81
N ILE A 56 -0.43 10.16 -8.98
CA ILE A 56 0.39 8.98 -9.28
C ILE A 56 -0.54 7.77 -9.19
N LYS A 57 -0.73 7.06 -10.30
CA LYS A 57 -1.54 5.83 -10.35
C LYS A 57 -0.90 4.82 -11.29
N TRP A 58 -0.84 3.55 -10.86
CA TRP A 58 -0.29 2.49 -11.70
C TRP A 58 -1.01 2.36 -13.04
N ASN A 59 -2.32 2.56 -13.06
CA ASN A 59 -3.11 2.39 -14.27
C ASN A 59 -2.87 3.47 -15.33
N THR A 60 -2.39 4.66 -14.95
CA THR A 60 -2.16 5.80 -15.85
C THR A 60 -0.73 5.91 -16.36
N ILE A 61 0.14 4.95 -16.03
CA ILE A 61 1.54 4.96 -16.48
C ILE A 61 1.62 4.88 -18.00
N SER A 62 2.39 5.81 -18.57
CA SER A 62 2.69 5.90 -20.00
C SER A 62 4.20 6.09 -20.23
N ASN A 63 4.67 5.83 -21.44
CA ASN A 63 6.07 6.06 -21.81
C ASN A 63 6.49 7.54 -21.66
N THR A 64 5.55 8.47 -21.81
CA THR A 64 5.81 9.93 -21.74
C THR A 64 6.28 10.39 -20.35
N HIS A 65 5.89 9.67 -19.31
CA HIS A 65 6.15 10.08 -17.93
C HIS A 65 7.09 9.12 -17.18
N ILE A 66 7.76 8.25 -17.90
CA ILE A 66 8.58 7.18 -17.28
C ILE A 66 9.70 7.74 -16.41
N ASP A 67 10.33 8.84 -16.82
CA ASP A 67 11.44 9.44 -16.09
C ASP A 67 10.99 9.99 -14.73
N MET A 68 9.79 10.57 -14.65
CA MET A 68 9.21 10.98 -13.38
C MET A 68 9.02 9.78 -12.43
N TYR A 69 8.53 8.65 -12.95
CA TYR A 69 8.35 7.45 -12.12
C TYR A 69 9.70 6.86 -11.67
N LYS A 70 10.74 6.90 -12.51
CA LYS A 70 12.10 6.49 -12.11
C LYS A 70 12.66 7.37 -11.01
N GLU A 71 12.50 8.69 -11.13
CA GLU A 71 12.94 9.63 -10.10
C GLU A 71 12.18 9.43 -8.78
N LEU A 72 10.88 9.11 -8.82
CA LEU A 72 10.10 8.74 -7.65
C LEU A 72 10.60 7.43 -7.00
N ILE A 73 10.98 6.43 -7.80
CA ILE A 73 11.56 5.19 -7.32
C ILE A 73 12.91 5.47 -6.66
N ASP A 74 13.79 6.25 -7.29
CA ASP A 74 15.07 6.65 -6.71
C ASP A 74 14.89 7.34 -5.38
N TYR A 75 14.00 8.35 -5.34
CA TYR A 75 13.69 9.07 -4.11
C TYR A 75 13.15 8.15 -3.01
N PHE A 76 12.28 7.18 -3.36
CA PHE A 76 11.75 6.22 -2.39
C PHE A 76 12.88 5.40 -1.77
N PHE A 77 13.78 4.83 -2.58
CA PHE A 77 14.88 3.98 -2.08
C PHE A 77 15.96 4.77 -1.34
N ASP A 78 16.14 6.06 -1.64
CA ASP A 78 17.09 6.95 -0.96
C ASP A 78 16.52 7.55 0.34
N SER A 79 15.22 7.36 0.60
CA SER A 79 14.51 7.90 1.78
C SER A 79 14.36 6.87 2.90
N ASN A 80 13.82 7.33 4.04
CA ASN A 80 13.43 6.46 5.16
C ASN A 80 11.99 5.92 5.02
N MET A 81 11.43 5.89 3.81
CA MET A 81 10.16 5.23 3.55
C MET A 81 10.35 3.72 3.46
N GLU A 82 9.35 2.98 3.90
CA GLU A 82 9.32 1.53 3.77
C GLU A 82 8.07 1.10 3.01
N PHE A 83 8.21 0.17 2.07
CA PHE A 83 7.09 -0.49 1.40
C PHE A 83 7.01 -1.95 1.82
N ARG A 84 5.78 -2.39 2.05
CA ARG A 84 5.48 -3.80 2.24
C ARG A 84 4.10 -4.10 1.71
N CYS A 85 3.92 -5.29 1.16
CA CYS A 85 2.61 -5.78 0.74
C CYS A 85 2.40 -7.25 1.09
N ILE A 86 1.13 -7.66 1.06
CA ILE A 86 0.69 -9.04 1.03
C ILE A 86 0.06 -9.29 -0.32
N LEU A 87 0.61 -10.23 -1.08
CA LEU A 87 0.05 -10.72 -2.33
C LEU A 87 -0.74 -12.00 -2.06
N VAL A 88 -2.04 -11.95 -2.24
CA VAL A 88 -2.94 -13.10 -2.19
C VAL A 88 -3.06 -13.68 -3.59
N LYS A 89 -2.60 -14.91 -3.79
CA LYS A 89 -2.78 -15.67 -5.04
C LYS A 89 -4.02 -16.54 -4.92
N TYR A 90 -4.66 -16.81 -6.07
CA TYR A 90 -5.85 -17.66 -6.15
C TYR A 90 -7.03 -17.16 -5.29
N LYS A 91 -7.27 -15.84 -5.32
CA LYS A 91 -8.37 -15.18 -4.60
C LYS A 91 -9.74 -15.81 -4.94
N ASP A 92 -9.91 -16.25 -6.15
CA ASP A 92 -11.08 -16.96 -6.67
C ASP A 92 -11.38 -18.31 -5.97
N ARG A 93 -10.39 -18.84 -5.23
CA ARG A 93 -10.51 -20.09 -4.47
C ARG A 93 -10.70 -19.86 -2.95
N LEU A 94 -10.87 -18.61 -2.51
CA LEU A 94 -11.11 -18.32 -1.11
C LEU A 94 -12.49 -18.84 -0.69
N ASP A 95 -12.49 -19.71 0.30
CA ASP A 95 -13.72 -20.17 0.95
C ASP A 95 -14.10 -19.21 2.09
N ASN A 96 -14.85 -18.16 1.73
CA ASN A 96 -15.33 -17.19 2.70
C ASN A 96 -16.38 -17.79 3.67
N LEU A 97 -17.11 -18.81 3.25
CA LEU A 97 -18.14 -19.46 4.09
C LEU A 97 -17.49 -20.16 5.29
N SER A 98 -16.47 -20.99 5.05
CA SER A 98 -15.82 -21.76 6.11
C SER A 98 -14.87 -20.95 6.98
N PHE A 99 -14.20 -19.92 6.42
CA PHE A 99 -13.11 -19.24 7.11
C PHE A 99 -13.38 -17.77 7.49
N ASN A 100 -14.39 -17.14 6.88
CA ASN A 100 -14.69 -15.71 7.07
C ASN A 100 -16.15 -15.46 7.49
N ASN A 101 -16.85 -16.45 8.02
CA ASN A 101 -18.26 -16.37 8.40
C ASN A 101 -19.19 -15.89 7.25
N GLY A 102 -18.84 -16.23 6.01
CA GLY A 102 -19.57 -15.79 4.81
C GLY A 102 -19.32 -14.35 4.38
N GLU A 103 -18.44 -13.62 5.05
CA GLU A 103 -18.21 -12.19 4.80
C GLU A 103 -16.81 -11.93 4.24
N HIS A 104 -16.73 -11.35 3.06
CA HIS A 104 -15.45 -10.89 2.45
C HIS A 104 -14.77 -9.81 3.30
N ASP A 105 -15.51 -8.97 3.99
CA ASP A 105 -14.96 -7.95 4.89
C ASP A 105 -14.11 -8.56 6.02
N ASN A 106 -14.45 -9.75 6.53
CA ASN A 106 -13.64 -10.45 7.54
C ASN A 106 -12.28 -10.89 6.99
N PHE A 107 -12.23 -11.31 5.72
CA PHE A 107 -10.97 -11.59 5.05
C PHE A 107 -10.12 -10.32 4.93
N TYR A 108 -10.70 -9.20 4.54
CA TYR A 108 -10.02 -7.92 4.44
C TYR A 108 -9.41 -7.49 5.79
N TYR A 109 -10.14 -7.60 6.90
CA TYR A 109 -9.62 -7.27 8.24
C TYR A 109 -8.44 -8.16 8.64
N LYS A 110 -8.49 -9.45 8.30
CA LYS A 110 -7.36 -10.37 8.52
C LYS A 110 -6.14 -9.94 7.73
N MET A 111 -6.30 -9.50 6.49
CA MET A 111 -5.16 -9.04 5.67
C MET A 111 -4.55 -7.75 6.22
N ILE A 112 -5.34 -6.77 6.64
CA ILE A 112 -4.84 -5.58 7.36
C ILE A 112 -4.09 -5.98 8.62
N TYR A 113 -4.64 -6.92 9.39
CA TYR A 113 -3.99 -7.41 10.60
C TYR A 113 -2.61 -8.02 10.29
N TYR A 114 -2.53 -8.95 9.35
CA TYR A 114 -1.27 -9.60 8.98
C TYR A 114 -0.28 -8.62 8.36
N LEU A 115 -0.75 -7.62 7.61
CA LEU A 115 0.09 -6.59 7.03
C LEU A 115 0.79 -5.76 8.11
N LEU A 116 0.07 -5.37 9.17
CA LEU A 116 0.53 -4.48 10.23
C LEU A 116 1.18 -5.21 11.41
N VAL A 117 0.71 -6.42 11.76
CA VAL A 117 1.20 -7.23 12.89
C VAL A 117 2.11 -8.34 12.40
N ASN A 118 3.07 -8.01 11.58
CA ASN A 118 4.08 -8.99 11.21
C ASN A 118 5.20 -9.03 12.26
N PRO A 119 5.86 -10.20 12.48
CA PRO A 119 7.01 -10.35 13.38
C PRO A 119 8.17 -9.38 13.11
N TYR A 120 8.30 -8.85 11.88
CA TYR A 120 9.30 -7.84 11.55
C TYR A 120 8.90 -6.39 11.88
N THR A 121 7.61 -6.11 12.00
CA THR A 121 7.07 -4.87 12.56
C THR A 121 6.75 -5.09 14.02
N ASN A 122 7.63 -5.78 14.77
CA ASN A 122 7.41 -5.98 16.19
C ASN A 122 6.92 -4.62 16.74
N PRO A 123 5.63 -4.47 17.12
CA PRO A 123 5.16 -3.24 17.74
C PRO A 123 5.82 -3.22 19.11
N SER A 124 7.13 -2.95 19.09
CA SER A 124 7.86 -2.80 20.31
C SER A 124 7.10 -1.74 21.10
N ALA A 125 7.01 -1.92 22.40
CA ALA A 125 6.39 -0.94 23.29
C ALA A 125 6.99 0.47 23.15
N MET A 126 7.93 0.66 22.24
CA MET A 126 8.73 1.85 21.98
C MET A 126 8.17 2.76 20.90
N ASN A 127 7.37 2.24 19.91
CA ASN A 127 6.91 3.03 18.78
C ASN A 127 5.40 3.23 18.78
N ASN A 128 4.95 4.33 18.20
CA ASN A 128 3.53 4.63 18.01
C ASN A 128 3.22 4.73 16.51
N TYR A 129 2.04 4.24 16.12
CA TYR A 129 1.63 4.17 14.72
C TYR A 129 0.29 4.85 14.49
N ARG A 130 0.17 5.57 13.37
CA ARG A 130 -1.11 5.99 12.79
C ARG A 130 -1.30 5.26 11.49
N VAL A 131 -2.54 4.94 11.16
CA VAL A 131 -2.87 4.19 9.94
C VAL A 131 -3.92 4.97 9.16
N PHE A 132 -3.58 5.27 7.91
CA PHE A 132 -4.49 5.82 6.92
C PHE A 132 -4.79 4.75 5.86
N LEU A 133 -6.08 4.57 5.56
CA LEU A 133 -6.57 3.66 4.52
C LEU A 133 -7.27 4.48 3.44
N ASP A 134 -7.09 4.11 2.16
CA ASP A 134 -7.82 4.75 1.07
C ASP A 134 -9.33 4.54 1.21
N ILE A 135 -10.11 5.58 0.92
CA ILE A 135 -11.58 5.52 0.97
C ILE A 135 -12.07 4.87 -0.33
N LYS A 136 -12.75 3.73 -0.21
CA LYS A 136 -13.33 3.03 -1.36
C LYS A 136 -14.85 2.89 -1.32
N ASP A 137 -15.47 2.99 -0.14
CA ASP A 137 -16.93 2.84 0.01
C ASP A 137 -17.54 3.66 1.16
N THR A 138 -18.86 3.71 1.18
CA THR A 138 -19.65 4.42 2.21
C THR A 138 -19.69 3.71 3.56
N LYS A 139 -19.33 2.43 3.65
CA LYS A 139 -19.31 1.64 4.90
C LYS A 139 -17.99 1.78 5.66
N GLY A 140 -17.09 2.64 5.20
CA GLY A 140 -15.73 2.77 5.71
C GLY A 140 -15.64 2.97 7.23
N ARG A 141 -16.53 3.75 7.85
CA ARG A 141 -16.48 4.02 9.30
C ARG A 141 -16.69 2.76 10.15
N ALA A 142 -17.61 1.89 9.77
CA ALA A 142 -17.84 0.62 10.48
C ALA A 142 -16.62 -0.31 10.35
N LYS A 143 -16.00 -0.34 9.18
CA LYS A 143 -14.76 -1.11 8.93
C LYS A 143 -13.61 -0.62 9.79
N LEU A 144 -13.40 0.69 9.91
CA LEU A 144 -12.36 1.25 10.78
C LEU A 144 -12.55 0.88 12.25
N ASN A 145 -13.79 0.99 12.75
CA ASN A 145 -14.11 0.64 14.12
C ASN A 145 -13.80 -0.84 14.40
N LYS A 146 -14.12 -1.72 13.45
CA LYS A 146 -13.85 -3.16 13.57
C LYS A 146 -12.34 -3.45 13.60
N ILE A 147 -11.56 -2.82 12.72
CA ILE A 147 -10.11 -2.93 12.72
C ILE A 147 -9.55 -2.45 14.07
N GLN A 148 -9.98 -1.30 14.55
CA GLN A 148 -9.50 -0.73 15.81
C GLN A 148 -9.83 -1.64 17.01
N GLU A 149 -11.01 -2.25 17.03
CA GLU A 149 -11.41 -3.25 18.02
C GLU A 149 -10.46 -4.47 18.01
N VAL A 150 -10.19 -5.03 16.83
CA VAL A 150 -9.28 -6.18 16.67
C VAL A 150 -7.89 -5.87 17.23
N PHE A 151 -7.34 -4.69 16.92
CA PHE A 151 -6.04 -4.29 17.43
C PHE A 151 -6.05 -4.00 18.93
N SER A 152 -7.11 -3.37 19.46
CA SER A 152 -7.29 -3.14 20.90
C SER A 152 -7.31 -4.47 21.67
N ASN A 153 -8.08 -5.45 21.19
CA ASN A 153 -8.17 -6.77 21.79
C ASN A 153 -6.82 -7.51 21.75
N LYS A 154 -6.12 -7.48 20.61
CA LYS A 154 -4.80 -8.10 20.45
C LYS A 154 -3.79 -7.60 21.46
N PHE A 155 -3.78 -6.31 21.73
CA PHE A 155 -2.81 -5.67 22.61
C PHE A 155 -3.37 -5.38 24.01
N HIS A 156 -4.48 -6.01 24.41
CA HIS A 156 -5.10 -5.85 25.73
C HIS A 156 -5.29 -4.37 26.12
N GLY A 157 -5.79 -3.55 25.19
CA GLY A 157 -6.03 -2.12 25.38
C GLY A 157 -4.77 -1.23 25.32
N LYS A 158 -3.58 -1.81 25.13
CA LYS A 158 -2.29 -1.09 25.04
C LYS A 158 -1.75 -1.09 23.61
N SER A 159 -2.63 -0.91 22.62
CA SER A 159 -2.23 -0.94 21.21
C SER A 159 -1.23 0.16 20.88
N PRO A 160 -0.12 -0.15 20.18
CA PRO A 160 0.78 0.88 19.65
C PRO A 160 0.16 1.61 18.44
N PHE A 161 -0.93 1.09 17.87
CA PHE A 161 -1.68 1.71 16.80
C PHE A 161 -2.69 2.71 17.39
N LEU A 162 -2.33 3.99 17.33
CA LEU A 162 -3.07 5.08 17.99
C LEU A 162 -4.40 5.39 17.30
N SER A 163 -4.44 5.27 15.98
CA SER A 163 -5.63 5.58 15.20
C SER A 163 -5.64 4.89 13.84
N PHE A 164 -6.84 4.57 13.38
CA PHE A 164 -7.15 4.17 12.02
C PHE A 164 -8.09 5.21 11.42
N GLN A 165 -7.75 5.74 10.25
CA GLN A 165 -8.51 6.78 9.59
C GLN A 165 -8.58 6.53 8.10
N HIS A 166 -9.64 7.02 7.45
CA HIS A 166 -9.72 7.05 6.00
C HIS A 166 -9.17 8.37 5.46
N ILE A 167 -8.53 8.29 4.31
CA ILE A 167 -8.06 9.43 3.54
C ILE A 167 -8.37 9.18 2.07
N ARG A 168 -8.61 10.24 1.30
CA ARG A 168 -8.80 10.12 -0.16
C ARG A 168 -7.43 10.09 -0.85
N SER A 169 -7.29 9.25 -1.87
CA SER A 169 -6.02 9.08 -2.60
C SER A 169 -5.45 10.39 -3.15
N HIS A 170 -6.31 11.29 -3.66
CA HIS A 170 -5.87 12.59 -4.18
C HIS A 170 -5.30 13.54 -3.10
N GLU A 171 -5.60 13.31 -1.82
CA GLU A 171 -5.10 14.11 -0.69
C GLU A 171 -3.73 13.64 -0.19
N SER A 172 -3.29 12.42 -0.56
CA SER A 172 -2.07 11.82 -0.03
C SER A 172 -1.14 11.26 -1.11
N GLN A 173 0.04 11.86 -1.25
CA GLN A 173 1.12 11.33 -2.10
C GLN A 173 1.57 9.94 -1.68
N PHE A 174 1.46 9.61 -0.39
CA PHE A 174 1.90 8.30 0.12
C PHE A 174 0.90 7.18 -0.19
N ILE A 175 -0.42 7.46 -0.21
CA ILE A 175 -1.43 6.53 -0.74
C ILE A 175 -1.17 6.29 -2.24
N GLN A 176 -0.88 7.35 -2.99
CA GLN A 176 -0.56 7.24 -4.41
C GLN A 176 0.71 6.42 -4.67
N LEU A 177 1.75 6.55 -3.82
CA LEU A 177 2.93 5.69 -3.88
C LEU A 177 2.59 4.23 -3.51
N ALA A 178 1.70 4.00 -2.55
CA ALA A 178 1.22 2.64 -2.24
C ALA A 178 0.52 2.03 -3.47
N ASP A 179 -0.42 2.74 -4.12
CA ASP A 179 -1.06 2.30 -5.37
C ASP A 179 -0.02 1.94 -6.44
N PHE A 180 0.99 2.79 -6.61
CA PHE A 180 2.05 2.57 -7.59
C PHE A 180 2.80 1.27 -7.35
N PHE A 181 3.30 1.02 -6.13
CA PHE A 181 4.08 -0.18 -5.83
C PHE A 181 3.22 -1.46 -5.80
N ILE A 182 2.03 -1.44 -5.18
CA ILE A 182 1.12 -2.60 -5.22
C ILE A 182 0.66 -2.90 -6.64
N GLY A 183 0.49 -1.87 -7.47
CA GLY A 183 0.19 -2.01 -8.88
C GLY A 183 1.29 -2.74 -9.65
N ALA A 184 2.57 -2.43 -9.38
CA ALA A 184 3.72 -3.13 -9.97
C ALA A 184 3.73 -4.61 -9.59
N VAL A 185 3.57 -4.92 -8.29
CA VAL A 185 3.49 -6.30 -7.78
C VAL A 185 2.34 -7.06 -8.41
N THR A 186 1.15 -6.46 -8.45
CA THR A 186 -0.06 -7.08 -9.01
C THR A 186 0.09 -7.30 -10.53
N TYR A 187 0.63 -6.34 -11.26
CA TYR A 187 0.86 -6.45 -12.71
C TYR A 187 1.80 -7.60 -13.04
N LYS A 188 2.87 -7.75 -12.26
CA LYS A 188 3.82 -8.85 -12.40
C LYS A 188 3.19 -10.19 -12.03
N ALA A 189 2.49 -10.28 -10.89
CA ALA A 189 1.84 -11.50 -10.40
C ALA A 189 0.78 -12.04 -11.38
N ARG A 190 0.15 -11.15 -12.16
CA ARG A 190 -0.79 -11.51 -13.24
C ARG A 190 -0.12 -11.91 -14.55
N GLY A 191 1.22 -11.93 -14.61
CA GLY A 191 1.97 -12.26 -15.82
C GLY A 191 1.85 -11.22 -16.95
N LEU A 192 1.31 -10.02 -16.68
CA LEU A 192 1.08 -9.00 -17.70
C LEU A 192 2.39 -8.43 -18.28
N HIS A 193 3.48 -8.48 -17.51
CA HIS A 193 4.82 -8.09 -17.95
C HIS A 193 5.39 -9.01 -19.05
N LEU A 194 4.88 -10.25 -19.17
CA LEU A 194 5.31 -11.23 -20.19
C LEU A 194 4.51 -11.11 -21.50
N LYS A 195 3.37 -10.41 -21.48
CA LYS A 195 2.55 -10.26 -22.69
C LYS A 195 3.24 -9.41 -23.74
N LYS A 196 3.17 -9.81 -25.03
CA LYS A 196 3.76 -9.07 -26.14
C LYS A 196 3.19 -7.66 -26.29
N ASP A 197 1.89 -7.51 -26.07
CA ASP A 197 1.12 -6.27 -26.13
C ASP A 197 1.09 -5.50 -24.79
N GLY A 198 1.82 -5.99 -23.79
CA GLY A 198 1.92 -5.33 -22.48
C GLY A 198 2.67 -4.00 -22.54
N SER A 199 2.29 -3.05 -21.68
CA SER A 199 2.90 -1.72 -21.58
C SER A 199 4.41 -1.80 -21.38
N LEU A 200 5.19 -1.22 -22.30
CA LEU A 200 6.65 -1.15 -22.21
C LEU A 200 7.09 -0.36 -20.99
N ALA A 201 6.45 0.79 -20.71
CA ALA A 201 6.75 1.59 -19.55
C ALA A 201 6.58 0.81 -18.23
N LYS A 202 5.48 0.04 -18.10
CA LYS A 202 5.25 -0.77 -16.89
C LYS A 202 6.28 -1.88 -16.74
N LYS A 203 6.69 -2.52 -17.83
CA LYS A 203 7.76 -3.53 -17.82
C LYS A 203 9.09 -2.92 -17.37
N GLU A 204 9.44 -1.78 -17.93
CA GLU A 204 10.67 -1.06 -17.60
C GLU A 204 10.68 -0.62 -16.13
N LEU A 205 9.58 -0.08 -15.61
CA LEU A 205 9.49 0.31 -14.20
C LEU A 205 9.57 -0.89 -13.24
N ILE A 206 8.99 -2.03 -13.58
CA ILE A 206 9.14 -3.27 -12.79
C ILE A 206 10.62 -3.66 -12.72
N ASN A 207 11.31 -3.72 -13.86
CA ASN A 207 12.75 -4.04 -13.89
C ASN A 207 13.56 -3.02 -13.10
N TYR A 208 13.19 -1.73 -13.15
CA TYR A 208 13.86 -0.67 -12.40
C TYR A 208 13.67 -0.82 -10.88
N ILE A 209 12.45 -1.13 -10.42
CA ILE A 209 12.17 -1.42 -9.01
C ILE A 209 12.97 -2.65 -8.54
N GLU A 210 13.02 -3.72 -9.33
CA GLU A 210 13.78 -4.92 -8.98
C GLU A 210 15.29 -4.65 -8.90
N MET A 211 15.82 -3.86 -9.84
CA MET A 211 17.23 -3.44 -9.83
C MET A 211 17.56 -2.62 -8.56
N LYS A 212 16.70 -1.67 -8.19
CA LYS A 212 16.92 -0.82 -7.01
C LYS A 212 16.71 -1.56 -5.68
N SER A 213 15.74 -2.43 -5.61
CA SER A 213 15.44 -3.20 -4.39
C SER A 213 16.40 -4.39 -4.18
N GLY A 214 16.99 -4.92 -5.22
CA GLY A 214 17.71 -6.19 -5.19
C GLY A 214 16.82 -7.42 -5.05
N TYR A 215 15.49 -7.25 -5.13
CA TYR A 215 14.50 -8.33 -5.01
C TYR A 215 13.67 -8.47 -6.28
N VAL A 216 13.21 -9.68 -6.54
CA VAL A 216 12.23 -9.98 -7.58
C VAL A 216 10.83 -9.75 -7.01
N LEU A 217 10.00 -8.91 -7.68
CA LEU A 217 8.63 -8.63 -7.28
C LEU A 217 7.70 -9.85 -7.38
#